data_7aa546a1b0c9880abe5d796e41ce4a03
#
_entry.id   7aa546a1b0c9880abe5d796e41ce4a03
#
_cell.length_a   1.000
_cell.length_b   1.000
_cell.length_c   1.000
_cell.angle_alpha   90.00
_cell.angle_beta   90.00
_cell.angle_gamma   90.00
#
_symmetry.space_group_name_H-M   'P 1'
#
loop_
_entity.id
_entity.type
_entity.pdbx_description
1 polymer ?
#
loop_
_entity_poly.entity_id
_entity_poly.type
_entity_poly.pdbx_seq_one_letter_code
_entity_poly.pdbx_strand_id
1 'polypeptide(L)'
;MKRTILILICCLVALSSCKKSGIDAFRGDYTFKSSGEVFLQREPSGESNIIPATFNYTLPNEIGQLEIRTLDSKENTVVVVMNYMNGEVIVTQGTCKDQEIVLEEFQRNALKVSMYSYISTSCIVNVNATGHIYDDSTIVLDMVYEGTATIANLNYHIRGNSIQMVATRN
;
A
#
# COMPACT_ATOMS: atom_id res chain seq x y z
N MET A 1 39.62 -19.57 32.11
CA MET A 1 38.64 -18.51 32.26
C MET A 1 38.54 -17.57 31.02
N LYS A 2 39.63 -17.03 30.43
CA LYS A 2 39.55 -16.13 29.27
C LYS A 2 38.91 -16.75 28.02
N ARG A 3 39.13 -18.03 27.72
CA ARG A 3 38.55 -18.73 26.55
C ARG A 3 37.03 -18.97 26.69
N THR A 4 36.54 -19.24 27.88
CA THR A 4 35.11 -19.49 28.16
C THR A 4 34.28 -18.19 28.03
N ILE A 5 34.85 -17.06 28.45
CA ILE A 5 34.20 -15.74 28.33
C ILE A 5 34.09 -15.33 26.84
N LEU A 6 35.12 -15.63 26.03
CA LEU A 6 35.09 -15.30 24.59
C LEU A 6 33.99 -16.07 23.84
N ILE A 7 33.83 -17.37 24.16
CA ILE A 7 32.76 -18.21 23.57
C ILE A 7 31.37 -17.70 23.98
N LEU A 8 31.19 -17.30 25.23
CA LEU A 8 29.92 -16.76 25.72
C LEU A 8 29.54 -15.44 25.03
N ILE A 9 30.52 -14.56 24.77
CA ILE A 9 30.29 -13.31 24.05
C ILE A 9 29.95 -13.58 22.58
N CYS A 10 30.63 -14.53 21.93
CA CYS A 10 30.30 -14.92 20.55
C CYS A 10 28.88 -15.53 20.44
N CYS A 11 28.43 -16.31 21.40
CA CYS A 11 27.07 -16.86 21.44
C CYS A 11 26.02 -15.77 21.67
N LEU A 12 26.29 -14.77 22.51
CA LEU A 12 25.40 -13.66 22.77
C LEU A 12 25.23 -12.75 21.52
N VAL A 13 26.31 -12.52 20.76
CA VAL A 13 26.26 -11.72 19.52
C VAL A 13 25.55 -12.48 18.41
N ALA A 14 25.66 -13.82 18.35
CA ALA A 14 24.93 -14.63 17.37
C ALA A 14 23.42 -14.69 17.64
N LEU A 15 22.96 -14.53 18.86
CA LEU A 15 21.53 -14.51 19.22
C LEU A 15 20.84 -13.17 18.93
N SER A 16 21.59 -12.08 18.77
CA SER A 16 21.04 -10.74 18.52
C SER A 16 20.81 -10.41 17.04
N SER A 17 21.15 -11.30 16.11
CA SER A 17 21.16 -11.02 14.67
C SER A 17 20.12 -11.81 13.86
N CYS A 18 19.14 -12.45 14.47
CA CYS A 18 18.10 -13.13 13.71
C CYS A 18 17.02 -12.12 13.32
N LYS A 19 17.31 -11.28 12.30
CA LYS A 19 16.25 -10.49 11.66
C LYS A 19 15.26 -11.46 11.03
N LYS A 20 13.98 -11.27 11.34
CA LYS A 20 12.92 -12.00 10.66
C LYS A 20 13.02 -11.70 9.16
N SER A 21 12.84 -12.70 8.32
CA SER A 21 12.87 -12.56 6.87
C SER A 21 11.69 -13.31 6.25
N GLY A 22 11.38 -12.98 5.01
CA GLY A 22 10.27 -13.57 4.29
C GLY A 22 8.93 -13.31 4.99
N ILE A 23 8.05 -14.30 5.00
CA ILE A 23 6.70 -14.20 5.58
C ILE A 23 6.69 -13.77 7.06
N ASP A 24 7.61 -14.30 7.87
CA ASP A 24 7.63 -14.02 9.31
C ASP A 24 7.95 -12.56 9.64
N ALA A 25 8.59 -11.85 8.73
CA ALA A 25 8.84 -10.42 8.86
C ALA A 25 7.56 -9.61 8.69
N PHE A 26 6.69 -10.03 7.78
CA PHE A 26 5.47 -9.30 7.44
C PHE A 26 4.24 -9.72 8.24
N ARG A 27 4.15 -10.99 8.67
CA ARG A 27 2.97 -11.50 9.38
C ARG A 27 2.63 -10.71 10.63
N GLY A 28 1.38 -10.27 10.76
CA GLY A 28 0.88 -9.54 11.94
C GLY A 28 -0.33 -8.68 11.67
N ASP A 29 -0.71 -7.96 12.72
CA ASP A 29 -1.77 -6.97 12.72
C ASP A 29 -1.15 -5.58 12.83
N TYR A 30 -1.63 -4.65 12.03
CA TYR A 30 -1.08 -3.31 11.90
C TYR A 30 -2.20 -2.28 11.85
N THR A 31 -1.91 -1.10 12.32
CA THR A 31 -2.69 0.11 12.02
C THR A 31 -1.97 0.88 10.93
N PHE A 32 -2.66 1.29 9.89
CA PHE A 32 -2.04 2.02 8.78
C PHE A 32 -2.60 3.43 8.60
N LYS A 33 -1.79 4.26 7.97
CA LYS A 33 -2.15 5.54 7.40
C LYS A 33 -1.65 5.59 5.96
N SER A 34 -2.51 5.95 5.02
CA SER A 34 -2.11 6.18 3.63
C SER A 34 -2.33 7.65 3.23
N SER A 35 -1.45 8.12 2.33
CA SER A 35 -1.47 9.49 1.80
C SER A 35 -0.78 9.52 0.45
N GLY A 36 -1.03 10.54 -0.33
CA GLY A 36 -0.40 10.74 -1.62
C GLY A 36 -1.17 11.68 -2.52
N GLU A 37 -0.77 11.72 -3.78
CA GLU A 37 -1.39 12.55 -4.80
C GLU A 37 -1.80 11.72 -6.00
N VAL A 38 -2.92 12.11 -6.60
CA VAL A 38 -3.37 11.58 -7.89
C VAL A 38 -3.50 12.70 -8.90
N PHE A 39 -3.26 12.36 -10.16
CA PHE A 39 -3.47 13.23 -11.31
C PHE A 39 -4.78 12.85 -12.00
N LEU A 40 -5.64 13.81 -12.20
CA LEU A 40 -6.89 13.67 -12.93
C LEU A 40 -6.69 14.31 -14.30
N GLN A 41 -6.66 13.51 -15.35
CA GLN A 41 -6.56 13.99 -16.73
C GLN A 41 -7.90 13.82 -17.43
N ARG A 42 -8.49 14.93 -17.85
CA ARG A 42 -9.76 14.90 -18.58
C ARG A 42 -9.59 14.16 -19.91
N GLU A 43 -10.53 13.26 -20.23
CA GLU A 43 -10.59 12.63 -21.54
C GLU A 43 -10.97 13.66 -22.62
N PRO A 44 -10.37 13.58 -23.82
CA PRO A 44 -10.76 14.43 -24.93
C PRO A 44 -12.25 14.20 -25.28
N SER A 45 -13.02 15.26 -25.37
CA SER A 45 -14.39 15.19 -25.86
C SER A 45 -14.46 15.70 -27.30
N GLY A 46 -14.62 14.78 -28.27
CA GLY A 46 -14.75 15.12 -29.68
C GLY A 46 -13.42 15.44 -30.39
N GLU A 47 -13.51 16.05 -31.60
CA GLU A 47 -12.38 16.34 -32.50
C GLU A 47 -11.50 17.54 -32.06
N SER A 48 -11.54 17.91 -30.82
CA SER A 48 -10.78 19.06 -30.31
C SER A 48 -9.32 18.70 -30.05
N ASN A 49 -8.38 19.32 -30.73
CA ASN A 49 -6.92 19.24 -30.49
C ASN A 49 -6.46 19.96 -29.20
N ILE A 50 -7.38 20.22 -28.27
CA ILE A 50 -7.08 20.88 -27.00
C ILE A 50 -6.43 19.85 -26.09
N ILE A 51 -5.23 20.17 -25.57
CA ILE A 51 -4.55 19.36 -24.56
C ILE A 51 -5.47 19.21 -23.36
N PRO A 52 -5.81 17.98 -22.94
CA PRO A 52 -6.70 17.76 -21.82
C PRO A 52 -6.16 18.42 -20.55
N ALA A 53 -7.02 19.13 -19.83
CA ALA A 53 -6.64 19.71 -18.54
C ALA A 53 -6.25 18.60 -17.55
N THR A 54 -5.13 18.77 -16.87
CA THR A 54 -4.66 17.88 -15.80
C THR A 54 -4.79 18.60 -14.47
N PHE A 55 -5.31 17.92 -13.48
CA PHE A 55 -5.48 18.43 -12.12
C PHE A 55 -4.77 17.52 -11.14
N ASN A 56 -4.02 18.12 -10.22
CA ASN A 56 -3.44 17.40 -9.09
C ASN A 56 -4.45 17.41 -7.94
N TYR A 57 -4.61 16.26 -7.29
CA TYR A 57 -5.47 16.12 -6.13
C TYR A 57 -4.71 15.38 -5.03
N THR A 58 -4.50 16.04 -3.92
CA THR A 58 -3.95 15.42 -2.71
C THR A 58 -5.03 14.57 -2.06
N LEU A 59 -4.79 13.27 -1.93
CA LEU A 59 -5.71 12.36 -1.27
C LEU A 59 -5.81 12.71 0.22
N PRO A 60 -7.02 12.67 0.80
CA PRO A 60 -7.15 12.77 2.24
C PRO A 60 -6.40 11.62 2.90
N ASN A 61 -5.84 11.88 4.08
CA ASN A 61 -5.24 10.79 4.85
C ASN A 61 -6.29 9.74 5.17
N GLU A 62 -6.10 8.53 4.68
CA GLU A 62 -6.94 7.39 5.02
C GLU A 62 -6.25 6.57 6.10
N ILE A 63 -7.02 6.09 7.04
CA ILE A 63 -6.54 5.23 8.13
C ILE A 63 -7.34 3.94 8.15
N GLY A 64 -6.72 2.90 8.70
CA GLY A 64 -7.37 1.60 8.77
C GLY A 64 -6.51 0.56 9.49
N GLN A 65 -6.92 -0.69 9.34
CA GLN A 65 -6.21 -1.86 9.86
C GLN A 65 -5.74 -2.74 8.71
N LEU A 66 -4.51 -3.22 8.81
CA LEU A 66 -3.88 -4.13 7.88
C LEU A 66 -3.58 -5.43 8.62
N GLU A 67 -4.05 -6.54 8.07
CA GLU A 67 -3.80 -7.88 8.57
C GLU A 67 -3.05 -8.67 7.52
N ILE A 68 -1.90 -9.27 7.90
CA ILE A 68 -1.10 -10.11 7.02
C ILE A 68 -1.00 -11.50 7.64
N ARG A 69 -1.50 -12.51 6.93
CA ARG A 69 -1.53 -13.91 7.32
C ARG A 69 -0.85 -14.80 6.29
N THR A 70 -0.29 -15.90 6.75
CA THR A 70 0.27 -16.93 5.86
C THR A 70 -0.83 -17.64 5.08
N LEU A 71 -0.53 -17.98 3.83
CA LEU A 71 -1.37 -18.88 3.04
C LEU A 71 -0.72 -20.27 3.05
N ASP A 72 -1.25 -21.19 3.86
CA ASP A 72 -0.65 -22.50 4.12
C ASP A 72 -0.40 -23.37 2.88
N SER A 73 -1.05 -23.05 1.76
CA SER A 73 -0.96 -23.83 0.52
C SER A 73 0.18 -23.41 -0.43
N LYS A 74 0.82 -22.27 -0.17
CA LYS A 74 1.84 -21.70 -1.06
C LYS A 74 3.00 -21.11 -0.27
N GLU A 75 4.20 -21.55 -0.62
CA GLU A 75 5.44 -21.01 -0.05
C GLU A 75 5.57 -19.50 -0.39
N ASN A 76 6.01 -18.72 0.58
CA ASN A 76 6.23 -17.27 0.47
C ASN A 76 4.98 -16.43 0.11
N THR A 77 3.79 -16.99 0.20
CA THR A 77 2.55 -16.29 -0.13
C THR A 77 1.79 -15.94 1.15
N VAL A 78 1.25 -14.73 1.17
CA VAL A 78 0.42 -14.20 2.25
C VAL A 78 -0.93 -13.76 1.73
N VAL A 79 -1.93 -13.76 2.60
CA VAL A 79 -3.19 -13.03 2.41
C VAL A 79 -3.08 -11.73 3.16
N VAL A 80 -3.44 -10.65 2.49
CA VAL A 80 -3.42 -9.29 3.00
C VAL A 80 -4.84 -8.76 3.03
N VAL A 81 -5.31 -8.35 4.21
CA VAL A 81 -6.63 -7.75 4.41
C VAL A 81 -6.43 -6.30 4.87
N MET A 82 -6.98 -5.37 4.13
CA MET A 82 -6.98 -3.94 4.47
C MET A 82 -8.39 -3.49 4.77
N ASN A 83 -8.64 -3.08 6.00
CA ASN A 83 -9.92 -2.55 6.46
C ASN A 83 -9.78 -1.03 6.62
N TYR A 84 -10.29 -0.26 5.66
CA TYR A 84 -10.32 1.19 5.72
C TYR A 84 -11.44 1.70 6.63
N MET A 85 -11.20 2.80 7.34
CA MET A 85 -12.24 3.39 8.22
C MET A 85 -13.48 3.89 7.47
N ASN A 86 -13.39 4.10 6.16
CA ASN A 86 -14.56 4.43 5.33
C ASN A 86 -15.48 3.22 5.05
N GLY A 87 -15.14 2.03 5.58
CA GLY A 87 -15.87 0.78 5.40
C GLY A 87 -15.45 -0.05 4.18
N GLU A 88 -14.48 0.42 3.39
CA GLU A 88 -13.92 -0.38 2.30
C GLU A 88 -13.04 -1.50 2.86
N VAL A 89 -13.24 -2.72 2.37
CA VAL A 89 -12.44 -3.89 2.73
C VAL A 89 -11.79 -4.43 1.47
N ILE A 90 -10.48 -4.54 1.48
CA ILE A 90 -9.69 -5.13 0.40
C ILE A 90 -9.09 -6.44 0.89
N VAL A 91 -9.20 -7.48 0.08
CA VAL A 91 -8.51 -8.76 0.29
C VAL A 91 -7.69 -9.06 -0.95
N THR A 92 -6.39 -9.22 -0.78
CA THR A 92 -5.48 -9.55 -1.87
C THR A 92 -4.43 -10.56 -1.40
N GLN A 93 -3.66 -11.13 -2.32
CA GLN A 93 -2.51 -11.96 -2.01
C GLN A 93 -1.22 -11.16 -2.22
N GLY A 94 -0.16 -11.61 -1.57
CA GLY A 94 1.17 -11.05 -1.75
C GLY A 94 2.24 -12.12 -1.68
N THR A 95 3.35 -11.85 -2.35
CA THR A 95 4.55 -12.70 -2.30
C THR A 95 5.63 -11.99 -1.51
N CYS A 96 6.15 -12.65 -0.48
CA CYS A 96 7.21 -12.12 0.37
C CYS A 96 8.56 -12.72 -0.03
N LYS A 97 9.56 -11.86 -0.18
CA LYS A 97 10.95 -12.27 -0.38
C LYS A 97 11.86 -11.36 0.43
N ASP A 98 12.67 -11.96 1.30
CA ASP A 98 13.56 -11.23 2.20
C ASP A 98 12.81 -10.18 3.05
N GLN A 99 12.97 -8.90 2.77
CA GLN A 99 12.30 -7.78 3.43
C GLN A 99 11.36 -7.02 2.48
N GLU A 100 10.98 -7.66 1.38
CA GLU A 100 10.07 -7.09 0.38
C GLU A 100 8.79 -7.91 0.27
N ILE A 101 7.69 -7.24 -0.03
CA ILE A 101 6.39 -7.82 -0.35
C ILE A 101 5.87 -7.19 -1.63
N VAL A 102 5.36 -8.02 -2.54
CA VAL A 102 4.67 -7.59 -3.75
C VAL A 102 3.24 -8.09 -3.67
N LEU A 103 2.27 -7.20 -3.71
CA LEU A 103 0.86 -7.57 -3.73
C LEU A 103 0.38 -7.85 -5.15
N GLU A 104 -0.53 -8.82 -5.28
CA GLU A 104 -1.29 -8.97 -6.53
C GLU A 104 -2.12 -7.72 -6.76
N GLU A 105 -2.32 -7.34 -8.02
CA GLU A 105 -3.16 -6.20 -8.38
C GLU A 105 -4.55 -6.35 -7.75
N PHE A 106 -5.02 -5.28 -7.14
CA PHE A 106 -6.36 -5.24 -6.54
C PHE A 106 -7.10 -3.95 -6.93
N GLN A 107 -8.40 -3.97 -6.75
CA GLN A 107 -9.24 -2.83 -7.08
C GLN A 107 -9.75 -2.13 -5.82
N ARG A 108 -9.75 -0.81 -5.85
CA ARG A 108 -10.42 0.05 -4.88
C ARG A 108 -11.64 0.70 -5.53
N ASN A 109 -12.77 0.65 -4.82
CA ASN A 109 -14.06 1.15 -5.33
C ASN A 109 -14.58 2.37 -4.55
N ALA A 110 -13.97 2.68 -3.43
CA ALA A 110 -14.41 3.77 -2.55
C ALA A 110 -13.40 4.92 -2.46
N LEU A 111 -12.43 5.00 -3.38
CA LEU A 111 -11.51 6.12 -3.45
C LEU A 111 -12.30 7.40 -3.76
N LYS A 112 -12.22 8.38 -2.87
CA LYS A 112 -12.90 9.69 -3.07
C LYS A 112 -11.92 10.70 -3.64
N VAL A 113 -12.30 11.32 -4.74
CA VAL A 113 -11.63 12.50 -5.28
C VAL A 113 -12.61 13.67 -5.32
N SER A 114 -12.10 14.86 -5.05
CA SER A 114 -12.93 16.08 -5.04
C SER A 114 -12.35 17.11 -5.99
N MET A 115 -13.21 17.76 -6.74
CA MET A 115 -12.88 18.95 -7.54
C MET A 115 -13.52 20.17 -6.94
N TYR A 116 -12.79 21.27 -6.89
CA TYR A 116 -13.28 22.59 -6.44
C TYR A 116 -13.93 22.56 -5.04
N SER A 117 -13.51 21.66 -4.15
CA SER A 117 -13.98 21.53 -2.76
C SER A 117 -15.46 21.16 -2.57
N TYR A 118 -16.28 21.11 -3.61
CA TYR A 118 -17.72 20.85 -3.50
C TYR A 118 -18.22 19.70 -4.40
N ILE A 119 -17.42 19.24 -5.37
CA ILE A 119 -17.78 18.09 -6.20
C ILE A 119 -16.92 16.92 -5.77
N SER A 120 -17.51 15.95 -5.07
CA SER A 120 -16.84 14.73 -4.65
C SER A 120 -17.47 13.54 -5.36
N THR A 121 -16.65 12.64 -5.87
CA THR A 121 -17.10 11.38 -6.46
C THR A 121 -16.26 10.21 -5.96
N SER A 122 -16.86 9.03 -5.96
CA SER A 122 -16.12 7.79 -5.74
C SER A 122 -15.59 7.28 -7.07
N CYS A 123 -14.36 6.81 -7.05
CA CYS A 123 -13.65 6.33 -8.23
C CYS A 123 -13.31 4.86 -8.06
N ILE A 124 -13.19 4.18 -9.19
CA ILE A 124 -12.67 2.82 -9.26
C ILE A 124 -11.24 2.93 -9.77
N VAL A 125 -10.29 2.39 -9.00
CA VAL A 125 -8.88 2.36 -9.37
C VAL A 125 -8.30 0.97 -9.18
N ASN A 126 -7.50 0.53 -10.12
CA ASN A 126 -6.61 -0.62 -9.95
C ASN A 126 -5.36 -0.16 -9.21
N VAL A 127 -4.88 -1.00 -8.32
CA VAL A 127 -3.74 -0.70 -7.44
C VAL A 127 -2.69 -1.78 -7.59
N ASN A 128 -1.48 -1.37 -7.92
CA ASN A 128 -0.28 -2.18 -7.80
C ASN A 128 0.49 -1.68 -6.58
N ALA A 129 0.90 -2.59 -5.70
CA ALA A 129 1.58 -2.23 -4.46
C ALA A 129 2.82 -3.10 -4.24
N THR A 130 3.90 -2.45 -3.87
CA THR A 130 5.12 -3.09 -3.37
C THR A 130 5.44 -2.54 -1.99
N GLY A 131 5.98 -3.36 -1.11
CA GLY A 131 6.28 -2.92 0.25
C GLY A 131 7.59 -3.45 0.75
N HIS A 132 8.09 -2.81 1.80
CA HIS A 132 9.31 -3.20 2.48
C HIS A 132 9.20 -2.98 3.99
N ILE A 133 10.01 -3.71 4.74
CA ILE A 133 10.19 -3.51 6.17
C ILE A 133 11.05 -2.25 6.37
N TYR A 134 10.49 -1.24 7.00
CA TYR A 134 11.22 -0.02 7.36
C TYR A 134 12.00 -0.22 8.67
N ASP A 135 11.34 -0.79 9.68
CA ASP A 135 11.91 -1.18 10.97
C ASP A 135 11.16 -2.40 11.54
N ASP A 136 11.50 -2.83 12.76
CA ASP A 136 10.92 -4.04 13.38
C ASP A 136 9.40 -4.00 13.58
N SER A 137 8.80 -2.80 13.50
CA SER A 137 7.38 -2.56 13.75
C SER A 137 6.65 -1.95 12.55
N THR A 138 7.36 -1.46 11.54
CA THR A 138 6.81 -0.63 10.48
C THR A 138 7.04 -1.24 9.10
N ILE A 139 5.96 -1.34 8.34
CA ILE A 139 5.96 -1.68 6.92
C ILE A 139 5.54 -0.44 6.13
N VAL A 140 6.23 -0.20 5.02
CA VAL A 140 5.85 0.83 4.05
C VAL A 140 5.42 0.14 2.76
N LEU A 141 4.22 0.46 2.27
CA LEU A 141 3.72 0.05 0.97
C LEU A 141 3.69 1.26 0.05
N ASP A 142 4.38 1.17 -1.07
CA ASP A 142 4.33 2.12 -2.17
C ASP A 142 3.30 1.63 -3.19
N MET A 143 2.32 2.48 -3.50
CA MET A 143 1.16 2.12 -4.32
C MET A 143 1.09 2.99 -5.57
N VAL A 144 0.76 2.35 -6.68
CA VAL A 144 0.45 2.99 -7.96
C VAL A 144 -1.02 2.79 -8.24
N TYR A 145 -1.74 3.90 -8.47
CA TYR A 145 -3.16 3.90 -8.79
C TYR A 145 -3.37 4.21 -10.28
N GLU A 146 -4.24 3.45 -10.91
CA GLU A 146 -4.69 3.70 -12.29
C GLU A 146 -6.18 3.40 -12.42
N GLY A 147 -6.95 4.35 -12.98
CA GLY A 147 -8.38 4.17 -13.13
C GLY A 147 -9.08 5.31 -13.82
N THR A 148 -10.39 5.38 -13.64
CA THR A 148 -11.25 6.40 -14.24
C THR A 148 -12.24 6.94 -13.23
N ALA A 149 -12.67 8.18 -13.44
CA ALA A 149 -13.76 8.80 -12.71
C ALA A 149 -14.64 9.60 -13.65
N THR A 150 -15.93 9.66 -13.34
CA THR A 150 -16.87 10.60 -13.98
C THR A 150 -17.21 11.69 -12.97
N ILE A 151 -16.79 12.92 -13.25
CA ILE A 151 -17.00 14.08 -12.39
C ILE A 151 -17.79 15.12 -13.19
N ALA A 152 -18.95 15.52 -12.71
CA ALA A 152 -19.85 16.48 -13.39
C ALA A 152 -20.12 16.11 -14.87
N ASN A 153 -20.37 14.83 -15.15
CA ASN A 153 -20.59 14.25 -16.50
C ASN A 153 -19.38 14.34 -17.44
N LEU A 154 -18.18 14.53 -16.91
CA LEU A 154 -16.94 14.50 -17.66
C LEU A 154 -16.08 13.32 -17.19
N ASN A 155 -15.48 12.62 -18.14
CA ASN A 155 -14.59 11.49 -17.84
C ASN A 155 -13.15 11.95 -17.61
N TYR A 156 -12.52 11.33 -16.65
CA TYR A 156 -11.13 11.57 -16.27
C TYR A 156 -10.38 10.26 -16.12
N HIS A 157 -9.16 10.22 -16.61
CA HIS A 157 -8.17 9.23 -16.19
C HIS A 157 -7.56 9.63 -14.86
N ILE A 158 -7.41 8.67 -13.96
CA ILE A 158 -6.76 8.83 -12.65
C ILE A 158 -5.44 8.10 -12.67
N ARG A 159 -4.38 8.78 -12.28
CA ARG A 159 -3.06 8.18 -12.06
C ARG A 159 -2.46 8.68 -10.77
N GLY A 160 -1.88 7.78 -9.98
CA GLY A 160 -1.14 8.12 -8.76
C GLY A 160 0.10 7.26 -8.64
N ASN A 161 1.28 7.86 -8.65
CA ASN A 161 2.56 7.14 -8.63
C ASN A 161 3.31 7.33 -7.31
N SER A 162 2.76 8.08 -6.37
CA SER A 162 3.42 8.44 -5.12
C SER A 162 2.46 8.32 -3.94
N ILE A 163 1.70 7.22 -3.91
CA ILE A 163 0.80 6.95 -2.82
C ILE A 163 1.49 5.98 -1.88
N GLN A 164 1.57 6.36 -0.62
CA GLN A 164 2.30 5.59 0.38
C GLN A 164 1.38 5.23 1.54
N MET A 165 1.44 3.95 1.95
CA MET A 165 0.81 3.46 3.16
C MET A 165 1.90 3.10 4.16
N VAL A 166 1.87 3.72 5.32
CA VAL A 166 2.74 3.39 6.46
C VAL A 166 1.91 2.59 7.47
N ALA A 167 2.30 1.35 7.71
CA ALA A 167 1.62 0.43 8.61
C ALA A 167 2.50 0.09 9.80
N THR A 168 2.01 0.37 11.01
CA THR A 168 2.72 0.11 12.27
C THR A 168 2.05 -1.05 12.99
N ARG A 169 2.86 -2.00 13.44
CA ARG A 169 2.41 -3.22 14.15
C ARG A 169 1.75 -2.86 15.47
N ASN A 170 0.61 -3.49 15.75
CA ASN A 170 -0.14 -3.35 17.01
C ASN A 170 0.50 -4.11 18.16
#